data_f1c124e195a6fbf928a3246a4fcaebf5
#
_entry.id   f1c124e195a6fbf928a3246a4fcaebf5
#
_cell.length_a   1.000
_cell.length_b   1.000
_cell.length_c   1.000
_cell.angle_alpha   90.00
_cell.angle_beta   90.00
_cell.angle_gamma   90.00
#
_symmetry.space_group_name_H-M   'P 1'
#
loop_
_entity.id
_entity.type
_entity.pdbx_description
1 polymer ?
#
loop_
_entity_poly.entity_id
_entity_poly.type
_entity_poly.pdbx_seq_one_letter_code
_entity_poly.pdbx_strand_id
1 'polypeptide(L)'
;SKADLTNIIEAFLEKFDIEAEGDNRLIIEVTDLFKSEILTNISPNIPPEFREFVALNLGRLDEDKTTINQIRNYAKNTAVEVSYVFNNFGSTGNRTVYAVADPRFASVTGRHLFVEMPDDNFEPRVSDQRVGYFSQRVTDMSTYDNYPARDLVNKWRLVKKDPDAEISEPVEPIVFWVEKSTPEEIKPMVVKGIEAWNLAFERAGFKNAIVAKIQADDAEWDAGDVQYNVVRWASFPEPSYSGYGPSIANPRTGELIAADIVQTFAAIKRGYNLRKLWGWTPENDPLEQWIIALTIHEVGHTIGLRHNFSASYLFGPKEVHDKSVTGNATISSIMDYDPINIAPPGLEQGMYFPIEPGEYDKWAIEFAYKPNLSDVEREQLLRLSVQDPYVYGPDEDAMGSPGTNIDPRAKRYDMSNDVVTYTADRFIVLDQKISELPDIYSDEGETKQDMTSTFYSLVREKGRFMDAVSRQIGGVYVTKLVNGQDEFDAYDPVPYEKQKEAMELINTKFLANGAWDFDPEILRNLQREKRAAGSYRRDSNEDPNFMIWS
;
A
#
# COMPACT_ATOMS: atom_id res chain seq x y z
N SER A 1 31.82 -2.37 21.39
CA SER A 1 33.00 -1.74 22.04
C SER A 1 32.61 -1.22 23.42
N LYS A 2 33.58 -0.89 24.29
CA LYS A 2 33.28 -0.26 25.60
C LYS A 2 32.54 1.09 25.47
N ALA A 3 32.64 1.74 24.34
CA ALA A 3 31.92 2.98 24.03
C ALA A 3 30.43 2.74 23.77
N ASP A 4 30.06 1.59 23.23
CA ASP A 4 28.67 1.25 22.93
C ASP A 4 27.85 1.03 24.22
N LEU A 5 28.50 0.54 25.29
CA LEU A 5 27.85 0.28 26.57
C LEU A 5 27.56 1.55 27.40
N THR A 6 28.25 2.66 27.11
CA THR A 6 28.08 3.91 27.90
C THR A 6 26.95 4.80 27.35
N ASN A 7 26.43 4.54 26.13
CA ASN A 7 25.38 5.32 25.52
C ASN A 7 24.05 4.54 25.36
N ILE A 8 24.03 3.29 25.84
CA ILE A 8 22.77 2.52 25.91
C ILE A 8 22.04 3.00 27.16
N ILE A 9 21.00 3.77 26.96
CA ILE A 9 19.97 3.96 27.97
C ILE A 9 19.26 2.62 28.07
N GLU A 10 19.57 1.82 29.08
CA GLU A 10 18.80 0.62 29.37
C GLU A 10 17.39 1.05 29.77
N ALA A 11 16.43 0.86 28.86
CA ALA A 11 15.03 1.02 29.18
C ALA A 11 14.55 -0.29 29.83
N PHE A 12 14.38 -0.27 31.14
CA PHE A 12 13.71 -1.36 31.84
C PHE A 12 12.20 -1.23 31.58
N LEU A 13 11.60 -2.22 30.92
CA LEU A 13 10.16 -2.29 30.74
C LEU A 13 9.47 -2.55 32.08
N GLU A 14 9.99 -3.54 32.85
CA GLU A 14 9.44 -3.97 34.12
C GLU A 14 10.50 -4.78 34.90
N LYS A 15 10.32 -4.91 36.21
CA LYS A 15 11.09 -5.81 37.09
C LYS A 15 10.18 -6.95 37.51
N PHE A 16 10.59 -8.17 37.21
CA PHE A 16 9.85 -9.37 37.56
C PHE A 16 10.49 -10.11 38.70
N ASP A 17 9.68 -10.62 39.64
CA ASP A 17 10.12 -11.54 40.66
C ASP A 17 10.29 -12.95 40.08
N ILE A 18 11.34 -13.65 40.52
CA ILE A 18 11.59 -15.02 40.08
C ILE A 18 10.77 -15.95 40.99
N GLU A 19 9.79 -16.62 40.39
CA GLU A 19 8.93 -17.60 41.08
C GLU A 19 9.60 -18.97 41.23
N ALA A 20 10.43 -19.37 40.27
CA ALA A 20 11.22 -20.58 40.34
C ALA A 20 12.44 -20.52 39.41
N GLU A 21 13.49 -21.25 39.78
CA GLU A 21 14.74 -21.39 39.03
C GLU A 21 15.12 -22.87 38.90
N GLY A 22 15.52 -23.31 37.72
CA GLY A 22 16.02 -24.66 37.44
C GLY A 22 16.41 -24.87 36.00
N ASP A 23 17.37 -25.75 35.72
CA ASP A 23 17.81 -26.16 34.39
C ASP A 23 18.10 -25.01 33.42
N ASN A 24 18.77 -23.95 33.86
CA ASN A 24 19.01 -22.70 33.11
C ASN A 24 17.72 -22.00 32.63
N ARG A 25 16.62 -22.16 33.37
CA ARG A 25 15.33 -21.49 33.10
C ARG A 25 14.87 -20.75 34.35
N LEU A 26 14.20 -19.65 34.12
CA LEU A 26 13.51 -18.86 35.12
C LEU A 26 12.02 -18.89 34.87
N ILE A 27 11.21 -19.02 35.91
CA ILE A 27 9.77 -18.78 35.85
C ILE A 27 9.52 -17.43 36.50
N ILE A 28 8.88 -16.55 35.77
CA ILE A 28 8.53 -15.20 36.18
C ILE A 28 7.04 -14.94 36.00
N GLU A 29 6.45 -14.17 36.89
CA GLU A 29 5.06 -13.72 36.76
C GLU A 29 5.01 -12.50 35.82
N VAL A 30 4.21 -12.58 34.73
CA VAL A 30 4.15 -11.56 33.68
C VAL A 30 2.72 -11.07 33.38
N THR A 31 1.74 -11.43 34.18
CA THR A 31 0.33 -11.07 33.96
C THR A 31 0.16 -9.56 33.84
N ASP A 32 0.77 -8.79 34.72
CA ASP A 32 0.65 -7.32 34.73
C ASP A 32 1.30 -6.68 33.50
N LEU A 33 2.35 -7.31 32.93
CA LEU A 33 2.96 -6.87 31.68
C LEU A 33 1.94 -6.86 30.52
N PHE A 34 1.08 -7.87 30.49
CA PHE A 34 0.04 -7.99 29.47
C PHE A 34 -1.24 -7.21 29.78
N LYS A 35 -1.55 -6.95 31.03
CA LYS A 35 -2.76 -6.22 31.43
C LYS A 35 -2.59 -4.71 31.44
N SER A 36 -1.38 -4.21 31.23
CA SER A 36 -1.00 -2.80 31.17
C SER A 36 -0.64 -2.37 29.75
N GLU A 37 -0.33 -1.08 29.56
CA GLU A 37 0.16 -0.53 28.28
C GLU A 37 1.70 -0.51 28.19
N ILE A 38 2.41 -1.33 29.00
CA ILE A 38 3.88 -1.39 29.01
C ILE A 38 4.43 -1.91 27.68
N LEU A 39 3.85 -2.99 27.14
CA LEU A 39 4.29 -3.58 25.87
C LEU A 39 3.90 -2.74 24.66
N THR A 40 2.73 -2.13 24.70
CA THR A 40 2.17 -1.38 23.55
C THR A 40 1.24 -0.31 24.06
N ASN A 41 1.49 0.93 23.70
CA ASN A 41 0.57 2.03 23.97
C ASN A 41 -0.66 1.90 23.05
N ILE A 42 -1.77 1.43 23.61
CA ILE A 42 -3.05 1.25 22.90
C ILE A 42 -3.79 2.59 22.85
N SER A 43 -3.68 3.38 23.92
CA SER A 43 -4.21 4.74 23.95
C SER A 43 -3.28 5.65 23.14
N PRO A 44 -3.72 6.21 21.99
CA PRO A 44 -2.88 7.10 21.23
C PRO A 44 -2.39 8.25 22.13
N ASN A 45 -1.09 8.50 22.13
CA ASN A 45 -0.51 9.63 22.86
C ASN A 45 -0.85 10.94 22.12
N ILE A 46 -2.10 11.39 22.29
CA ILE A 46 -2.62 12.56 21.65
C ILE A 46 -2.33 13.75 22.54
N PRO A 47 -1.54 14.74 22.08
CA PRO A 47 -1.32 15.97 22.82
C PRO A 47 -2.64 16.60 23.25
N PRO A 48 -2.74 17.16 24.47
CA PRO A 48 -4.00 17.69 25.01
C PRO A 48 -4.73 18.66 24.07
N GLU A 49 -3.98 19.47 23.31
CA GLU A 49 -4.48 20.45 22.36
C GLU A 49 -5.17 19.84 21.13
N PHE A 50 -4.87 18.57 20.83
CA PHE A 50 -5.50 17.86 19.70
C PHE A 50 -6.61 16.89 20.12
N ARG A 51 -6.81 16.66 21.43
CA ARG A 51 -7.82 15.70 21.94
C ARG A 51 -9.24 16.02 21.49
N GLU A 52 -9.55 17.31 21.30
CA GLU A 52 -10.87 17.74 20.83
C GLU A 52 -11.14 17.39 19.36
N PHE A 53 -10.07 17.17 18.58
CA PHE A 53 -10.16 16.86 17.15
C PHE A 53 -10.16 15.35 16.86
N VAL A 54 -9.88 14.53 17.87
CA VAL A 54 -9.81 13.08 17.69
C VAL A 54 -11.20 12.46 17.87
N ALA A 55 -11.62 11.71 16.87
CA ALA A 55 -12.94 11.08 16.86
C ALA A 55 -13.12 10.01 17.95
N LEU A 56 -12.02 9.50 18.51
CA LEU A 56 -12.01 8.40 19.46
C LEU A 56 -11.05 8.70 20.63
N ASN A 57 -11.58 8.82 21.83
CA ASN A 57 -10.79 8.87 23.07
C ASN A 57 -11.13 7.61 23.86
N LEU A 58 -10.16 6.69 23.98
CA LEU A 58 -10.36 5.43 24.70
C LEU A 58 -10.57 5.63 26.22
N GLY A 59 -10.14 6.78 26.77
CA GLY A 59 -10.24 7.03 28.20
C GLY A 59 -9.05 6.44 28.96
N ARG A 60 -9.31 5.85 30.13
CA ARG A 60 -8.29 5.26 31.00
C ARG A 60 -8.39 3.75 31.00
N LEU A 61 -7.26 3.06 30.88
CA LEU A 61 -7.18 1.60 31.01
C LEU A 61 -7.65 1.15 32.42
N ASP A 62 -8.50 0.14 32.43
CA ASP A 62 -8.96 -0.57 33.63
C ASP A 62 -8.30 -1.95 33.67
N GLU A 63 -7.16 -2.04 34.35
CA GLU A 63 -6.37 -3.27 34.45
C GLU A 63 -7.13 -4.41 35.13
N ASP A 64 -8.03 -4.08 36.07
CA ASP A 64 -8.83 -5.08 36.79
C ASP A 64 -9.85 -5.77 35.87
N LYS A 65 -10.35 -5.05 34.86
CA LYS A 65 -11.29 -5.59 33.84
C LYS A 65 -10.59 -6.12 32.60
N THR A 66 -9.31 -5.80 32.44
CA THR A 66 -8.51 -6.31 31.32
C THR A 66 -8.21 -7.80 31.54
N THR A 67 -8.40 -8.61 30.48
CA THR A 67 -8.28 -10.06 30.58
C THR A 67 -7.39 -10.63 29.48
N ILE A 68 -6.56 -11.59 29.86
CA ILE A 68 -5.85 -12.45 28.91
C ILE A 68 -6.82 -13.52 28.45
N ASN A 69 -7.21 -13.48 27.17
CA ASN A 69 -8.22 -14.37 26.61
C ASN A 69 -7.64 -15.71 26.20
N GLN A 70 -6.46 -15.67 25.55
CA GLN A 70 -5.85 -16.84 24.99
C GLN A 70 -4.33 -16.69 24.89
N ILE A 71 -3.65 -17.81 25.10
CA ILE A 71 -2.23 -17.97 24.80
C ILE A 71 -2.09 -19.13 23.83
N ARG A 72 -1.45 -18.86 22.68
CA ARG A 72 -1.14 -19.89 21.67
C ARG A 72 0.36 -19.98 21.48
N ASN A 73 0.90 -21.18 21.65
CA ASN A 73 2.30 -21.47 21.41
C ASN A 73 2.44 -22.23 20.09
N TYR A 74 3.28 -21.72 19.23
CA TYR A 74 3.70 -22.35 17.97
C TYR A 74 5.19 -22.70 18.05
N ALA A 75 5.71 -23.34 17.01
CA ALA A 75 7.12 -23.78 17.02
C ALA A 75 8.12 -22.60 17.08
N LYS A 76 7.76 -21.44 16.50
CA LYS A 76 8.64 -20.26 16.38
C LYS A 76 8.08 -18.99 16.99
N ASN A 77 6.87 -19.03 17.54
CA ASN A 77 6.27 -17.86 18.18
C ASN A 77 5.24 -18.22 19.25
N THR A 78 4.99 -17.25 20.11
CA THR A 78 3.89 -17.28 21.09
C THR A 78 3.01 -16.06 20.85
N ALA A 79 1.70 -16.27 20.75
CA ALA A 79 0.69 -15.22 20.61
C ALA A 79 -0.14 -15.14 21.90
N VAL A 80 -0.22 -13.95 22.50
CA VAL A 80 -1.03 -13.65 23.69
C VAL A 80 -2.11 -12.67 23.31
N GLU A 81 -3.38 -13.10 23.40
CA GLU A 81 -4.53 -12.27 23.12
C GLU A 81 -5.09 -11.68 24.39
N VAL A 82 -5.27 -10.36 24.41
CA VAL A 82 -5.69 -9.59 25.57
C VAL A 82 -6.87 -8.71 25.19
N SER A 83 -7.95 -8.73 25.98
CA SER A 83 -9.04 -7.75 25.88
C SER A 83 -8.80 -6.64 26.89
N TYR A 84 -8.39 -5.49 26.39
CA TYR A 84 -8.19 -4.27 27.14
C TYR A 84 -9.50 -3.55 27.34
N VAL A 85 -9.83 -3.16 28.56
CA VAL A 85 -11.04 -2.42 28.90
C VAL A 85 -10.67 -1.01 29.32
N PHE A 86 -11.25 -0.02 28.67
CA PHE A 86 -11.06 1.38 28.96
C PHE A 86 -12.30 1.99 29.59
N ASN A 87 -12.12 2.73 30.68
CA ASN A 87 -13.18 3.50 31.34
C ASN A 87 -13.22 4.93 30.79
N ASN A 88 -14.42 5.54 30.84
CA ASN A 88 -14.64 6.90 30.38
C ASN A 88 -14.33 7.09 28.89
N PHE A 89 -14.70 6.10 28.08
CA PHE A 89 -14.72 6.23 26.66
C PHE A 89 -15.60 7.43 26.28
N GLY A 90 -15.01 8.44 25.69
CA GLY A 90 -15.69 9.67 25.29
C GLY A 90 -15.47 9.96 23.81
N SER A 91 -16.54 10.30 23.10
CA SER A 91 -16.37 11.04 21.88
C SER A 91 -16.10 12.49 22.25
N THR A 92 -14.92 13.03 21.93
CA THR A 92 -14.67 14.46 22.02
C THR A 92 -15.49 15.17 20.92
N GLY A 93 -16.38 16.03 21.34
CA GLY A 93 -17.29 16.74 20.46
C GLY A 93 -18.64 16.00 20.22
N ASN A 94 -19.52 16.61 19.45
CA ASN A 94 -20.90 16.17 19.17
C ASN A 94 -21.02 14.89 18.30
N ARG A 95 -20.01 14.03 18.25
CA ARG A 95 -20.02 12.80 17.45
C ARG A 95 -20.32 11.59 18.34
N THR A 96 -21.51 11.03 18.20
CA THR A 96 -21.88 9.77 18.82
C THR A 96 -21.23 8.62 18.04
N VAL A 97 -20.47 7.76 18.71
CA VAL A 97 -19.94 6.53 18.11
C VAL A 97 -21.02 5.48 18.15
N TYR A 98 -21.74 5.30 17.06
CA TYR A 98 -22.90 4.39 16.98
C TYR A 98 -22.56 2.91 17.20
N ALA A 99 -21.32 2.53 17.02
CA ALA A 99 -20.87 1.15 17.23
C ALA A 99 -20.70 0.78 18.70
N VAL A 100 -20.75 1.74 19.63
CA VAL A 100 -20.56 1.52 21.06
C VAL A 100 -21.90 1.63 21.77
N ALA A 101 -22.43 0.50 22.24
CA ALA A 101 -23.71 0.45 22.92
C ALA A 101 -23.67 1.15 24.29
N ASP A 102 -22.55 1.09 25.00
CA ASP A 102 -22.32 1.77 26.28
C ASP A 102 -21.04 2.61 26.23
N PRO A 103 -21.16 3.96 26.14
CA PRO A 103 -20.00 4.84 26.04
C PRO A 103 -19.19 4.97 27.34
N ARG A 104 -19.59 4.35 28.42
CA ARG A 104 -18.82 4.33 29.69
C ARG A 104 -17.59 3.44 29.60
N PHE A 105 -17.63 2.44 28.71
CA PHE A 105 -16.58 1.47 28.53
C PHE A 105 -16.29 1.22 27.05
N ALA A 106 -15.02 1.04 26.71
CA ALA A 106 -14.60 0.51 25.43
C ALA A 106 -13.74 -0.73 25.66
N SER A 107 -13.91 -1.75 24.84
CA SER A 107 -13.05 -2.93 24.85
C SER A 107 -12.30 -3.00 23.53
N VAL A 108 -10.98 -3.18 23.60
CA VAL A 108 -10.09 -3.35 22.46
C VAL A 108 -9.37 -4.68 22.63
N THR A 109 -9.50 -5.59 21.68
CA THR A 109 -8.74 -6.83 21.70
C THR A 109 -7.45 -6.64 20.92
N GLY A 110 -6.32 -6.83 21.61
CA GLY A 110 -4.98 -6.80 21.06
C GLY A 110 -4.34 -8.19 21.09
N ARG A 111 -3.40 -8.43 20.20
CA ARG A 111 -2.59 -9.66 20.19
C ARG A 111 -1.11 -9.28 20.21
N HIS A 112 -0.41 -9.72 21.27
CA HIS A 112 1.04 -9.62 21.38
C HIS A 112 1.68 -10.85 20.78
N LEU A 113 2.65 -10.63 19.91
CA LEU A 113 3.36 -11.70 19.22
C LEU A 113 4.83 -11.67 19.63
N PHE A 114 5.31 -12.76 20.22
CA PHE A 114 6.72 -12.99 20.55
C PHE A 114 7.29 -13.99 19.56
N VAL A 115 8.26 -13.56 18.76
CA VAL A 115 8.83 -14.34 17.67
C VAL A 115 10.27 -14.74 18.02
N GLU A 116 10.61 -16.00 17.80
CA GLU A 116 12.00 -16.47 17.89
C GLU A 116 12.82 -15.79 16.79
N MET A 117 13.90 -15.12 17.18
CA MET A 117 14.80 -14.46 16.24
C MET A 117 15.59 -15.50 15.45
N PRO A 118 15.77 -15.31 14.14
CA PRO A 118 16.62 -16.20 13.33
C PRO A 118 18.09 -16.08 13.77
N ASP A 119 18.92 -17.01 13.25
CA ASP A 119 20.36 -16.99 13.48
C ASP A 119 21.04 -15.74 12.88
N ASP A 120 22.30 -15.49 13.26
CA ASP A 120 23.07 -14.33 12.83
C ASP A 120 23.78 -14.51 11.47
N ASN A 121 23.42 -15.56 10.68
CA ASN A 121 24.07 -15.87 9.40
C ASN A 121 23.45 -15.11 8.20
N PHE A 122 22.57 -14.14 8.45
CA PHE A 122 21.98 -13.31 7.40
C PHE A 122 22.96 -12.24 6.93
N GLU A 123 23.05 -12.04 5.60
CA GLU A 123 23.84 -10.96 4.99
C GLU A 123 22.94 -9.72 4.76
N PRO A 124 23.06 -8.67 5.59
CA PRO A 124 22.29 -7.45 5.42
C PRO A 124 22.64 -6.72 4.12
N ARG A 125 21.68 -6.01 3.54
CA ARG A 125 21.89 -5.07 2.44
C ARG A 125 21.68 -3.64 2.93
N VAL A 126 22.69 -2.78 2.76
CA VAL A 126 22.54 -1.36 3.08
C VAL A 126 21.60 -0.72 2.07
N SER A 127 20.62 0.02 2.56
CA SER A 127 19.64 0.75 1.77
C SER A 127 20.28 1.91 1.01
N ASP A 128 19.63 2.36 -0.05
CA ASP A 128 20.03 3.53 -0.82
C ASP A 128 18.80 4.37 -1.17
N GLN A 129 18.91 5.69 -1.09
CA GLN A 129 17.80 6.61 -1.34
C GLN A 129 17.23 6.54 -2.77
N ARG A 130 18.00 5.95 -3.70
CA ARG A 130 17.62 5.80 -5.11
C ARG A 130 16.69 4.62 -5.35
N VAL A 131 16.50 3.73 -4.35
CA VAL A 131 15.66 2.52 -4.44
C VAL A 131 14.72 2.45 -3.26
N GLY A 132 13.44 2.19 -3.53
CA GLY A 132 12.38 2.18 -2.53
C GLY A 132 12.25 0.87 -1.76
N TYR A 133 12.90 0.77 -0.61
CA TYR A 133 12.75 -0.35 0.31
C TYR A 133 12.32 0.09 1.71
N PHE A 134 11.51 -0.71 2.38
CA PHE A 134 11.41 -0.65 3.84
C PHE A 134 12.76 -1.04 4.43
N SER A 135 13.12 -0.41 5.54
CA SER A 135 14.43 -0.61 6.15
C SER A 135 14.39 -0.55 7.67
N GLN A 136 15.39 -1.17 8.29
CA GLN A 136 15.67 -1.06 9.70
C GLN A 136 16.82 -0.07 9.90
N ARG A 137 16.61 0.94 10.75
CA ARG A 137 17.64 1.93 11.03
C ARG A 137 18.64 1.38 12.05
N VAL A 138 19.92 1.38 11.67
CA VAL A 138 21.04 1.06 12.54
C VAL A 138 21.98 2.25 12.59
N THR A 139 22.34 2.71 13.78
CA THR A 139 23.31 3.79 13.94
C THR A 139 24.71 3.21 14.08
N ASP A 140 25.58 3.53 13.13
CA ASP A 140 26.99 3.13 13.16
C ASP A 140 27.81 4.13 14.00
N MET A 141 28.11 3.75 15.24
CA MET A 141 28.88 4.58 16.17
C MET A 141 30.40 4.52 15.91
N SER A 142 30.85 3.76 14.93
CA SER A 142 32.27 3.64 14.57
C SER A 142 32.70 4.60 13.45
N THR A 143 31.73 5.27 12.79
CA THR A 143 32.02 6.25 11.74
C THR A 143 32.10 7.67 12.27
N TYR A 144 32.84 8.52 11.55
CA TYR A 144 32.87 9.98 11.74
C TYR A 144 31.97 10.73 10.75
N ASP A 145 31.12 10.02 10.00
CA ASP A 145 30.19 10.61 9.06
C ASP A 145 29.17 11.52 9.77
N ASN A 146 28.78 12.60 9.14
CA ASN A 146 27.71 13.48 9.65
C ASN A 146 26.36 12.75 9.74
N TYR A 147 26.18 11.71 8.94
CA TYR A 147 24.99 10.84 8.95
C TYR A 147 25.42 9.40 9.26
N PRO A 148 25.45 9.01 10.53
CA PRO A 148 25.95 7.70 10.94
C PRO A 148 24.91 6.59 10.79
N ALA A 149 23.68 6.88 10.34
CA ALA A 149 22.67 5.84 10.14
C ALA A 149 23.04 4.96 8.93
N ARG A 150 22.88 3.65 9.12
CA ARG A 150 22.98 2.62 8.10
C ARG A 150 21.63 1.91 8.06
N ASP A 151 20.77 2.35 7.17
CA ASP A 151 19.46 1.73 7.02
C ASP A 151 19.64 0.39 6.29
N LEU A 152 19.11 -0.69 6.87
CA LEU A 152 19.24 -2.05 6.33
C LEU A 152 17.95 -2.46 5.65
N VAL A 153 18.02 -2.84 4.39
CA VAL A 153 16.88 -3.27 3.57
C VAL A 153 16.13 -4.42 4.22
N ASN A 154 14.83 -4.31 4.30
CA ASN A 154 13.97 -5.44 4.68
C ASN A 154 13.90 -6.42 3.50
N LYS A 155 14.46 -7.61 3.66
CA LYS A 155 14.44 -8.65 2.62
C LYS A 155 14.43 -10.06 3.20
N TRP A 156 13.91 -11.01 2.44
CA TRP A 156 13.98 -12.43 2.79
C TRP A 156 15.39 -12.99 2.60
N ARG A 157 15.71 -14.00 3.39
CA ARG A 157 16.92 -14.79 3.19
C ARG A 157 16.74 -15.71 1.98
N LEU A 158 17.50 -15.44 0.91
CA LEU A 158 17.57 -16.32 -0.25
C LEU A 158 19.01 -16.73 -0.48
N VAL A 159 19.28 -18.04 -0.44
CA VAL A 159 20.59 -18.65 -0.68
C VAL A 159 20.46 -19.60 -1.87
N LYS A 160 21.31 -19.44 -2.88
CA LYS A 160 21.31 -20.32 -4.05
C LYS A 160 21.59 -21.77 -3.65
N LYS A 161 20.80 -22.70 -4.16
CA LYS A 161 21.04 -24.13 -4.01
C LYS A 161 22.30 -24.58 -4.76
N ASP A 162 22.55 -23.98 -5.91
CA ASP A 162 23.79 -24.08 -6.67
C ASP A 162 24.43 -22.68 -6.75
N PRO A 163 25.46 -22.40 -5.90
CA PRO A 163 26.09 -21.09 -5.86
C PRO A 163 26.81 -20.68 -7.15
N ASP A 164 27.25 -21.66 -7.96
CA ASP A 164 28.02 -21.43 -9.19
C ASP A 164 27.12 -21.23 -10.41
N ALA A 165 25.84 -21.57 -10.32
CA ALA A 165 24.89 -21.36 -11.41
C ALA A 165 24.52 -19.88 -11.55
N GLU A 166 24.41 -19.40 -12.79
CA GLU A 166 23.92 -18.04 -13.07
C GLU A 166 22.51 -17.86 -12.48
N ILE A 167 21.61 -18.81 -12.73
CA ILE A 167 20.27 -18.86 -12.16
C ILE A 167 20.09 -20.20 -11.42
N SER A 168 19.71 -20.14 -10.15
CA SER A 168 19.49 -21.30 -9.29
C SER A 168 18.15 -21.21 -8.56
N GLU A 169 17.58 -22.35 -8.18
CA GLU A 169 16.56 -22.37 -7.13
C GLU A 169 17.19 -21.93 -5.80
N PRO A 170 16.44 -21.28 -4.90
CA PRO A 170 16.90 -21.10 -3.53
C PRO A 170 16.88 -22.42 -2.75
N VAL A 171 17.69 -22.51 -1.69
CA VAL A 171 17.64 -23.61 -0.73
C VAL A 171 16.25 -23.69 -0.11
N GLU A 172 15.72 -22.53 0.29
CA GLU A 172 14.35 -22.38 0.82
C GLU A 172 13.66 -21.25 0.05
N PRO A 173 12.57 -21.52 -0.67
CA PRO A 173 11.79 -20.49 -1.35
C PRO A 173 10.93 -19.70 -0.35
N ILE A 174 10.58 -18.48 -0.71
CA ILE A 174 9.54 -17.72 -0.02
C ILE A 174 8.20 -18.36 -0.33
N VAL A 175 7.48 -18.84 0.68
CA VAL A 175 6.20 -19.54 0.49
C VAL A 175 5.07 -18.68 1.03
N PHE A 176 4.09 -18.40 0.18
CA PHE A 176 2.81 -17.81 0.57
C PHE A 176 1.68 -18.83 0.46
N TRP A 177 0.83 -18.86 1.48
CA TRP A 177 -0.32 -19.74 1.53
C TRP A 177 -1.60 -18.94 1.28
N VAL A 178 -2.34 -19.32 0.24
CA VAL A 178 -3.68 -18.76 0.00
C VAL A 178 -4.65 -19.43 0.96
N GLU A 179 -5.26 -18.62 1.84
CA GLU A 179 -6.17 -19.11 2.89
C GLU A 179 -7.38 -19.82 2.30
N LYS A 180 -7.81 -20.91 2.93
CA LYS A 180 -8.93 -21.73 2.47
C LYS A 180 -10.26 -20.96 2.37
N SER A 181 -10.43 -19.90 3.14
CA SER A 181 -11.61 -19.02 3.09
C SER A 181 -11.69 -18.12 1.84
N THR A 182 -10.62 -18.02 1.05
CA THR A 182 -10.60 -17.28 -0.22
C THR A 182 -11.58 -17.94 -1.21
N PRO A 183 -12.45 -17.14 -1.89
CA PRO A 183 -13.36 -17.69 -2.90
C PRO A 183 -12.64 -18.52 -3.97
N GLU A 184 -13.22 -19.64 -4.37
CA GLU A 184 -12.56 -20.60 -5.28
C GLU A 184 -12.17 -19.98 -6.62
N GLU A 185 -13.02 -19.08 -7.16
CA GLU A 185 -12.76 -18.36 -8.40
C GLU A 185 -11.62 -17.33 -8.28
N ILE A 186 -11.29 -16.90 -7.08
CA ILE A 186 -10.24 -15.89 -6.82
C ILE A 186 -8.89 -16.55 -6.56
N LYS A 187 -8.84 -17.73 -5.96
CA LYS A 187 -7.59 -18.44 -5.63
C LYS A 187 -6.59 -18.51 -6.78
N PRO A 188 -6.98 -18.86 -8.04
CA PRO A 188 -6.03 -18.92 -9.15
C PRO A 188 -5.41 -17.55 -9.49
N MET A 189 -6.17 -16.46 -9.33
CA MET A 189 -5.68 -15.11 -9.58
C MET A 189 -4.66 -14.68 -8.53
N VAL A 190 -4.92 -15.02 -7.25
CA VAL A 190 -3.97 -14.78 -6.15
C VAL A 190 -2.69 -15.57 -6.34
N VAL A 191 -2.77 -16.85 -6.73
CA VAL A 191 -1.61 -17.68 -7.05
C VAL A 191 -0.77 -17.04 -8.16
N LYS A 192 -1.40 -16.64 -9.27
CA LYS A 192 -0.71 -15.94 -10.37
C LYS A 192 -0.01 -14.67 -9.89
N GLY A 193 -0.67 -13.85 -9.06
CA GLY A 193 -0.10 -12.62 -8.52
C GLY A 193 1.12 -12.86 -7.64
N ILE A 194 1.10 -13.89 -6.78
CA ILE A 194 2.24 -14.27 -5.95
C ILE A 194 3.42 -14.69 -6.84
N GLU A 195 3.18 -15.62 -7.76
CA GLU A 195 4.23 -16.26 -8.56
C GLU A 195 4.79 -15.35 -9.67
N ALA A 196 4.07 -14.25 -10.04
CA ALA A 196 4.55 -13.27 -11.01
C ALA A 196 5.90 -12.64 -10.60
N TRP A 197 6.19 -12.52 -9.31
CA TRP A 197 7.46 -12.00 -8.80
C TRP A 197 8.67 -12.85 -9.20
N ASN A 198 8.50 -14.11 -9.60
CA ASN A 198 9.62 -14.92 -10.09
C ASN A 198 10.31 -14.26 -11.29
N LEU A 199 9.58 -13.51 -12.13
CA LEU A 199 10.19 -12.72 -13.22
C LEU A 199 11.23 -11.70 -12.73
N ALA A 200 10.98 -11.08 -11.58
CA ALA A 200 11.92 -10.16 -10.97
C ALA A 200 13.09 -10.90 -10.27
N PHE A 201 12.80 -11.99 -9.61
CA PHE A 201 13.83 -12.81 -8.96
C PHE A 201 14.78 -13.49 -9.94
N GLU A 202 14.34 -13.82 -11.17
CA GLU A 202 15.23 -14.34 -12.21
C GLU A 202 16.36 -13.34 -12.56
N ARG A 203 16.06 -12.05 -12.59
CA ARG A 203 17.07 -10.99 -12.78
C ARG A 203 18.08 -10.94 -11.62
N ALA A 204 17.66 -11.32 -10.40
CA ALA A 204 18.57 -11.45 -9.25
C ALA A 204 19.31 -12.79 -9.21
N GLY A 205 19.10 -13.67 -10.18
CA GLY A 205 19.73 -14.99 -10.29
C GLY A 205 19.01 -16.13 -9.57
N PHE A 206 17.70 -15.98 -9.30
CA PHE A 206 16.90 -17.01 -8.67
C PHE A 206 15.72 -17.42 -9.57
N LYS A 207 15.45 -18.69 -9.73
CA LYS A 207 14.20 -19.24 -10.27
C LYS A 207 13.39 -19.89 -9.16
N ASN A 208 12.08 -19.87 -9.27
CA ASN A 208 11.17 -20.42 -8.25
C ASN A 208 11.48 -19.88 -6.84
N ALA A 209 11.85 -18.59 -6.76
CA ALA A 209 12.19 -17.93 -5.52
C ALA A 209 10.99 -17.73 -4.60
N ILE A 210 9.81 -17.55 -5.19
CA ILE A 210 8.55 -17.38 -4.48
C ILE A 210 7.54 -18.41 -5.01
N VAL A 211 6.79 -19.03 -4.11
CA VAL A 211 5.87 -20.13 -4.41
C VAL A 211 4.55 -19.90 -3.69
N ALA A 212 3.46 -20.04 -4.42
CA ALA A 212 2.12 -20.03 -3.88
C ALA A 212 1.65 -21.46 -3.54
N LYS A 213 1.01 -21.61 -2.39
CA LYS A 213 0.34 -22.85 -1.99
C LYS A 213 -1.07 -22.54 -1.53
N ILE A 214 -2.00 -23.46 -1.73
CA ILE A 214 -3.37 -23.31 -1.23
C ILE A 214 -3.48 -24.08 0.08
N GLN A 215 -4.02 -23.45 1.11
CA GLN A 215 -4.30 -24.08 2.39
C GLN A 215 -5.38 -25.16 2.20
N ALA A 216 -5.08 -26.39 2.61
CA ALA A 216 -6.05 -27.48 2.56
C ALA A 216 -7.20 -27.25 3.57
N ASP A 217 -8.39 -27.76 3.27
CA ASP A 217 -9.57 -27.60 4.13
C ASP A 217 -9.38 -28.23 5.52
N ASP A 218 -8.61 -29.31 5.60
CA ASP A 218 -8.28 -30.06 6.81
C ASP A 218 -6.97 -29.60 7.47
N ALA A 219 -6.36 -28.50 7.02
CA ALA A 219 -5.15 -27.97 7.63
C ALA A 219 -5.40 -27.59 9.10
N GLU A 220 -4.54 -28.10 9.99
CA GLU A 220 -4.60 -27.87 11.45
C GLU A 220 -3.86 -26.61 11.88
N TRP A 221 -3.02 -26.01 11.01
CA TRP A 221 -2.32 -24.77 11.29
C TRP A 221 -3.18 -23.54 10.95
N ASP A 222 -2.91 -22.44 11.59
CA ASP A 222 -3.58 -21.14 11.36
C ASP A 222 -2.56 -20.00 11.12
N ALA A 223 -3.05 -18.88 10.61
CA ALA A 223 -2.23 -17.69 10.30
C ALA A 223 -1.58 -17.01 11.53
N GLY A 224 -1.75 -17.54 12.74
CA GLY A 224 -1.04 -17.10 13.93
C GLY A 224 0.36 -17.69 14.06
N ASP A 225 0.67 -18.74 13.28
CA ASP A 225 1.99 -19.38 13.23
C ASP A 225 2.86 -18.65 12.18
N VAL A 226 3.91 -17.96 12.63
CA VAL A 226 4.82 -17.20 11.76
C VAL A 226 5.59 -18.04 10.73
N GLN A 227 5.52 -19.35 10.80
CA GLN A 227 6.09 -20.24 9.78
C GLN A 227 5.29 -20.23 8.48
N TYR A 228 4.07 -19.71 8.50
CA TYR A 228 3.19 -19.63 7.34
C TYR A 228 2.90 -18.17 6.99
N ASN A 229 3.43 -17.70 5.86
CA ASN A 229 3.01 -16.41 5.32
C ASN A 229 1.66 -16.62 4.62
N VAL A 230 0.63 -15.90 5.04
CA VAL A 230 -0.74 -16.18 4.59
C VAL A 230 -1.34 -15.01 3.84
N VAL A 231 -1.87 -15.30 2.64
CA VAL A 231 -2.76 -14.37 1.95
C VAL A 231 -4.18 -14.66 2.42
N ARG A 232 -4.70 -13.78 3.27
CA ARG A 232 -5.97 -13.91 3.95
C ARG A 232 -7.07 -13.18 3.20
N TRP A 233 -8.24 -13.78 3.20
CA TRP A 233 -9.44 -13.16 2.69
C TRP A 233 -10.31 -12.62 3.83
N ALA A 234 -10.51 -11.29 3.85
CA ALA A 234 -11.30 -10.66 4.91
C ALA A 234 -12.60 -10.07 4.37
N SER A 235 -13.72 -10.51 4.98
CA SER A 235 -15.05 -10.01 4.68
C SER A 235 -15.57 -9.23 5.88
N PHE A 236 -15.37 -7.92 5.87
CA PHE A 236 -15.94 -7.02 6.88
C PHE A 236 -16.61 -5.82 6.20
N PRO A 237 -17.61 -5.20 6.86
CA PRO A 237 -18.34 -4.08 6.29
C PRO A 237 -17.43 -2.87 6.06
N GLU A 238 -17.55 -2.24 4.90
CA GLU A 238 -16.92 -0.95 4.57
C GLU A 238 -15.40 -0.88 4.85
N PRO A 239 -14.59 -1.79 4.29
CA PRO A 239 -13.15 -1.69 4.43
C PRO A 239 -12.64 -0.40 3.78
N SER A 240 -11.69 0.27 4.43
CA SER A 240 -11.05 1.48 3.91
C SER A 240 -9.95 1.19 2.87
N TYR A 241 -9.61 -0.08 2.66
CA TYR A 241 -8.56 -0.55 1.76
C TYR A 241 -8.98 -1.84 1.04
N SER A 242 -8.37 -2.12 -0.10
CA SER A 242 -8.57 -3.37 -0.86
C SER A 242 -7.59 -4.45 -0.46
N GLY A 243 -6.36 -4.09 -0.14
CA GLY A 243 -5.29 -4.95 0.32
C GLY A 243 -4.42 -4.29 1.39
N TYR A 244 -3.66 -5.08 2.12
CA TYR A 244 -2.65 -4.65 3.09
C TYR A 244 -1.65 -5.78 3.34
N GLY A 245 -0.36 -5.51 3.14
CA GLY A 245 0.73 -6.49 3.23
C GLY A 245 1.76 -6.17 4.33
N PRO A 246 1.47 -6.40 5.63
CA PRO A 246 2.43 -6.20 6.70
C PRO A 246 3.49 -7.31 6.75
N SER A 247 4.68 -6.95 7.23
CA SER A 247 5.77 -7.88 7.46
C SER A 247 6.46 -7.65 8.81
N ILE A 248 7.13 -8.67 9.31
CA ILE A 248 7.94 -8.63 10.52
C ILE A 248 9.40 -8.78 10.09
N ALA A 249 10.22 -7.79 10.41
CA ALA A 249 11.65 -7.81 10.12
C ALA A 249 12.48 -7.84 11.39
N ASN A 250 13.63 -8.52 11.33
CA ASN A 250 14.65 -8.49 12.37
C ASN A 250 15.22 -7.07 12.47
N PRO A 251 15.06 -6.36 13.62
CA PRO A 251 15.49 -4.98 13.75
C PRO A 251 17.02 -4.80 13.71
N ARG A 252 17.79 -5.89 13.81
CA ARG A 252 19.25 -5.86 13.76
C ARG A 252 19.81 -6.02 12.35
N THR A 253 19.07 -6.70 11.47
CA THR A 253 19.61 -7.14 10.17
C THR A 253 18.75 -6.73 8.98
N GLY A 254 17.47 -6.43 9.17
CA GLY A 254 16.49 -6.24 8.10
C GLY A 254 15.98 -7.57 7.51
N GLU A 255 16.38 -8.74 8.06
CA GLU A 255 15.84 -10.02 7.59
C GLU A 255 14.33 -10.10 7.86
N LEU A 256 13.55 -10.36 6.82
CA LEU A 256 12.12 -10.63 6.95
C LEU A 256 11.92 -12.02 7.55
N ILE A 257 11.07 -12.09 8.59
CA ILE A 257 10.82 -13.30 9.37
C ILE A 257 9.45 -13.88 9.02
N ALA A 258 8.46 -13.02 8.85
CA ALA A 258 7.09 -13.38 8.53
C ALA A 258 6.40 -12.25 7.79
N ALA A 259 5.40 -12.60 6.99
CA ALA A 259 4.54 -11.62 6.32
C ALA A 259 3.15 -12.21 6.11
N ASP A 260 2.12 -11.38 6.34
CA ASP A 260 0.75 -11.71 6.01
C ASP A 260 0.20 -10.67 5.03
N ILE A 261 -0.70 -11.10 4.18
CA ILE A 261 -1.43 -10.22 3.27
C ILE A 261 -2.92 -10.35 3.58
N VAL A 262 -3.59 -9.23 3.73
CA VAL A 262 -5.04 -9.20 3.85
C VAL A 262 -5.62 -8.60 2.59
N GLN A 263 -6.43 -9.38 1.86
CA GLN A 263 -7.26 -8.89 0.76
C GLN A 263 -8.71 -8.85 1.22
N THR A 264 -9.45 -7.81 0.81
CA THR A 264 -10.80 -7.60 1.30
C THR A 264 -11.84 -7.77 0.20
N PHE A 265 -13.07 -8.09 0.60
CA PHE A 265 -14.21 -8.14 -0.31
C PHE A 265 -14.44 -6.82 -1.08
N ALA A 266 -13.91 -5.69 -0.59
CA ALA A 266 -13.98 -4.40 -1.31
C ALA A 266 -13.33 -4.47 -2.69
N ALA A 267 -12.28 -5.28 -2.86
CA ALA A 267 -11.63 -5.48 -4.15
C ALA A 267 -12.60 -6.04 -5.19
N ILE A 268 -13.36 -7.10 -4.83
CA ILE A 268 -14.37 -7.70 -5.72
C ILE A 268 -15.55 -6.75 -5.92
N LYS A 269 -16.07 -6.14 -4.84
CA LYS A 269 -17.19 -5.19 -4.93
C LYS A 269 -16.88 -4.05 -5.91
N ARG A 270 -15.66 -3.54 -5.87
CA ARG A 270 -15.19 -2.52 -6.82
C ARG A 270 -15.24 -3.05 -8.25
N GLY A 271 -14.75 -4.27 -8.50
CA GLY A 271 -14.80 -4.90 -9.81
C GLY A 271 -16.23 -5.03 -10.35
N TYR A 272 -17.17 -5.52 -9.55
CA TYR A 272 -18.57 -5.65 -9.95
C TYR A 272 -19.23 -4.30 -10.29
N ASN A 273 -18.97 -3.25 -9.52
CA ASN A 273 -19.48 -1.92 -9.82
C ASN A 273 -18.92 -1.37 -11.15
N LEU A 274 -17.66 -1.66 -11.43
CA LEU A 274 -17.03 -1.28 -12.70
C LEU A 274 -17.60 -2.04 -13.89
N ARG A 275 -17.96 -3.33 -13.72
CA ARG A 275 -18.63 -4.09 -14.79
C ARG A 275 -19.87 -3.38 -15.30
N LYS A 276 -20.77 -2.99 -14.39
CA LYS A 276 -22.01 -2.30 -14.77
C LYS A 276 -21.72 -0.97 -15.46
N LEU A 277 -20.82 -0.17 -14.88
CA LEU A 277 -20.44 1.13 -15.42
C LEU A 277 -19.85 1.06 -16.83
N TRP A 278 -18.94 0.12 -17.06
CA TRP A 278 -18.21 0.02 -18.33
C TRP A 278 -18.85 -0.94 -19.32
N GLY A 279 -19.91 -1.65 -18.93
CA GLY A 279 -20.60 -2.62 -19.77
C GLY A 279 -19.74 -3.85 -20.08
N TRP A 280 -18.84 -4.24 -19.15
CA TRP A 280 -18.01 -5.42 -19.33
C TRP A 280 -18.82 -6.71 -19.19
N THR A 281 -18.55 -7.64 -20.12
CA THR A 281 -19.06 -9.00 -20.08
C THR A 281 -18.02 -9.93 -19.45
N PRO A 282 -18.37 -11.16 -19.07
CA PRO A 282 -17.40 -12.11 -18.52
C PRO A 282 -16.17 -12.35 -19.43
N GLU A 283 -16.30 -12.13 -20.73
CA GLU A 283 -15.22 -12.35 -21.71
C GLU A 283 -14.21 -11.20 -21.76
N ASN A 284 -14.60 -9.99 -21.38
CA ASN A 284 -13.75 -8.80 -21.42
C ASN A 284 -13.60 -8.08 -20.07
N ASP A 285 -13.99 -8.78 -18.98
CA ASP A 285 -13.93 -8.24 -17.63
C ASP A 285 -12.48 -8.24 -17.10
N PRO A 286 -11.96 -7.08 -16.70
CA PRO A 286 -10.62 -6.98 -16.15
C PRO A 286 -10.49 -7.39 -14.69
N LEU A 287 -11.49 -8.01 -14.07
CA LEU A 287 -11.43 -8.44 -12.65
C LEU A 287 -10.22 -9.33 -12.39
N GLU A 288 -9.88 -10.25 -13.30
CA GLU A 288 -8.69 -11.08 -13.17
C GLU A 288 -7.42 -10.22 -13.13
N GLN A 289 -7.27 -9.25 -14.06
CA GLN A 289 -6.13 -8.34 -14.05
C GLN A 289 -6.06 -7.53 -12.75
N TRP A 290 -7.20 -7.02 -12.28
CA TRP A 290 -7.27 -6.26 -11.04
C TRP A 290 -6.83 -7.06 -9.81
N ILE A 291 -7.31 -8.29 -9.64
CA ILE A 291 -6.95 -9.14 -8.49
C ILE A 291 -5.48 -9.55 -8.58
N ILE A 292 -4.98 -9.86 -9.77
CA ILE A 292 -3.56 -10.17 -9.98
C ILE A 292 -2.70 -8.94 -9.63
N ALA A 293 -3.03 -7.75 -10.15
CA ALA A 293 -2.30 -6.51 -9.87
C ALA A 293 -2.28 -6.19 -8.37
N LEU A 294 -3.44 -6.26 -7.70
CA LEU A 294 -3.53 -6.07 -6.25
C LEU A 294 -2.65 -7.07 -5.50
N THR A 295 -2.66 -8.34 -5.90
CA THR A 295 -1.85 -9.36 -5.23
C THR A 295 -0.37 -9.13 -5.45
N ILE A 296 0.07 -8.78 -6.67
CA ILE A 296 1.48 -8.46 -6.95
C ILE A 296 1.91 -7.27 -6.09
N HIS A 297 1.10 -6.22 -6.00
CA HIS A 297 1.37 -5.03 -5.19
C HIS A 297 1.58 -5.38 -3.70
N GLU A 298 0.63 -6.10 -3.09
CA GLU A 298 0.74 -6.46 -1.67
C GLU A 298 1.92 -7.41 -1.40
N VAL A 299 2.19 -8.35 -2.31
CA VAL A 299 3.39 -9.19 -2.23
C VAL A 299 4.65 -8.33 -2.33
N GLY A 300 4.68 -7.32 -3.18
CA GLY A 300 5.77 -6.35 -3.30
C GLY A 300 6.16 -5.74 -1.94
N HIS A 301 5.18 -5.32 -1.14
CA HIS A 301 5.42 -4.85 0.22
C HIS A 301 6.03 -5.93 1.12
N THR A 302 5.56 -7.15 1.01
CA THR A 302 6.03 -8.27 1.85
C THR A 302 7.39 -8.83 1.43
N ILE A 303 7.92 -8.43 0.28
CA ILE A 303 9.31 -8.69 -0.13
C ILE A 303 10.21 -7.46 0.02
N GLY A 304 9.70 -6.41 0.68
CA GLY A 304 10.43 -5.26 1.15
C GLY A 304 10.23 -3.95 0.39
N LEU A 305 9.54 -3.93 -0.75
CA LEU A 305 9.36 -2.75 -1.59
C LEU A 305 8.41 -1.72 -0.96
N ARG A 306 8.77 -0.46 -1.08
CA ARG A 306 7.90 0.70 -0.85
C ARG A 306 7.19 1.11 -2.13
N HIS A 307 6.20 1.99 -2.01
CA HIS A 307 5.57 2.59 -3.19
C HIS A 307 6.59 3.31 -4.07
N ASN A 308 6.35 3.27 -5.39
CA ASN A 308 7.04 4.08 -6.38
C ASN A 308 6.03 4.84 -7.24
N PHE A 309 5.70 6.06 -6.83
CA PHE A 309 4.71 6.91 -7.50
C PHE A 309 5.24 7.66 -8.73
N SER A 310 6.45 7.36 -9.19
CA SER A 310 6.94 7.83 -10.50
C SER A 310 6.79 6.76 -11.58
N ALA A 311 6.23 5.60 -11.25
CA ALA A 311 6.18 4.47 -12.16
C ALA A 311 5.19 4.66 -13.32
N SER A 312 4.12 5.42 -13.11
CA SER A 312 3.13 5.78 -14.14
C SER A 312 3.70 6.68 -15.25
N TYR A 313 4.81 7.37 -14.97
CA TYR A 313 5.46 8.32 -15.91
C TYR A 313 6.40 7.63 -16.91
N LEU A 314 5.99 6.49 -17.48
CA LEU A 314 6.83 5.68 -18.37
C LEU A 314 6.44 5.81 -19.84
N PHE A 315 5.20 5.53 -20.18
CA PHE A 315 4.72 5.45 -21.57
C PHE A 315 4.00 6.72 -22.02
N GLY A 316 4.04 7.00 -23.31
CA GLY A 316 3.23 8.06 -23.91
C GLY A 316 1.72 7.78 -23.83
N PRO A 317 0.86 8.80 -24.03
CA PRO A 317 -0.58 8.68 -23.80
C PRO A 317 -1.30 7.70 -24.74
N LYS A 318 -0.70 7.37 -25.88
CA LYS A 318 -1.21 6.32 -26.79
C LYS A 318 -0.52 4.98 -26.55
N GLU A 319 0.77 5.02 -26.22
CA GLU A 319 1.59 3.82 -26.01
C GLU A 319 1.09 2.99 -24.83
N VAL A 320 0.61 3.64 -23.75
CA VAL A 320 0.08 2.97 -22.57
C VAL A 320 -1.13 2.08 -22.86
N HIS A 321 -1.84 2.32 -23.98
CA HIS A 321 -2.96 1.50 -24.43
C HIS A 321 -2.52 0.41 -25.43
N ASP A 322 -1.28 0.44 -25.92
CA ASP A 322 -0.78 -0.54 -26.90
C ASP A 322 -0.06 -1.70 -26.19
N LYS A 323 -0.72 -2.85 -26.13
CA LYS A 323 -0.16 -4.05 -25.52
C LYS A 323 1.13 -4.53 -26.20
N SER A 324 1.35 -4.21 -27.46
CA SER A 324 2.61 -4.56 -28.15
C SER A 324 3.81 -3.75 -27.64
N VAL A 325 3.55 -2.57 -27.05
CA VAL A 325 4.56 -1.70 -26.43
C VAL A 325 4.70 -2.01 -24.94
N THR A 326 3.58 -2.09 -24.22
CA THR A 326 3.59 -2.25 -22.74
C THR A 326 3.79 -3.69 -22.29
N GLY A 327 3.51 -4.68 -23.14
CA GLY A 327 3.44 -6.08 -22.72
C GLY A 327 2.35 -6.26 -21.65
N ASN A 328 2.75 -6.82 -20.51
CA ASN A 328 1.87 -7.06 -19.36
C ASN A 328 2.11 -6.06 -18.20
N ALA A 329 3.01 -5.07 -18.38
CA ALA A 329 3.34 -4.05 -17.38
C ALA A 329 3.10 -2.64 -17.97
N THR A 330 1.98 -2.03 -17.68
CA THR A 330 1.60 -0.68 -18.17
C THR A 330 2.34 0.46 -17.48
N ILE A 331 3.12 0.16 -16.46
CA ILE A 331 3.89 1.08 -15.61
C ILE A 331 5.25 0.48 -15.27
N SER A 332 6.22 1.28 -14.84
CA SER A 332 7.57 0.77 -14.52
C SER A 332 7.63 -0.03 -13.22
N SER A 333 6.70 0.19 -12.30
CA SER A 333 6.60 -0.51 -11.01
C SER A 333 5.15 -0.76 -10.63
N ILE A 334 4.83 -1.98 -10.25
CA ILE A 334 3.53 -2.36 -9.68
C ILE A 334 3.26 -1.68 -8.32
N MET A 335 4.29 -1.06 -7.72
CA MET A 335 4.18 -0.37 -6.44
C MET A 335 3.62 1.05 -6.56
N ASP A 336 3.04 1.42 -7.71
CA ASP A 336 2.26 2.65 -7.90
C ASP A 336 0.77 2.40 -7.61
N TYR A 337 0.02 3.49 -7.46
CA TYR A 337 -1.45 3.50 -7.45
C TYR A 337 -1.96 4.05 -8.77
N ASP A 338 -1.80 3.27 -9.83
CA ASP A 338 -2.27 3.61 -11.16
C ASP A 338 -3.82 3.61 -11.24
N PRO A 339 -4.41 4.47 -12.09
CA PRO A 339 -5.82 4.39 -12.40
C PRO A 339 -6.08 3.19 -13.31
N ILE A 340 -7.34 2.77 -13.41
CA ILE A 340 -7.71 1.83 -14.46
C ILE A 340 -7.45 2.44 -15.84
N ASN A 341 -6.64 1.75 -16.66
CA ASN A 341 -6.24 2.22 -17.98
C ASN A 341 -7.34 1.94 -19.02
N ILE A 342 -8.15 2.94 -19.34
CA ILE A 342 -9.23 2.82 -20.32
C ILE A 342 -8.88 3.67 -21.53
N ALA A 343 -8.80 3.03 -22.69
CA ALA A 343 -8.49 3.69 -23.95
C ALA A 343 -9.61 4.66 -24.38
N PRO A 344 -9.25 5.86 -24.88
CA PRO A 344 -10.22 6.80 -25.42
C PRO A 344 -10.83 6.26 -26.72
N PRO A 345 -12.01 6.78 -27.14
CA PRO A 345 -12.64 6.37 -28.39
C PRO A 345 -11.68 6.46 -29.58
N GLY A 346 -11.61 5.37 -30.35
CA GLY A 346 -10.76 5.27 -31.53
C GLY A 346 -9.39 4.65 -31.33
N LEU A 347 -8.99 4.38 -30.08
CA LEU A 347 -7.83 3.54 -29.75
C LEU A 347 -8.29 2.14 -29.34
N GLU A 348 -7.45 1.14 -29.64
CA GLU A 348 -7.65 -0.23 -29.18
C GLU A 348 -7.35 -0.31 -27.67
N GLN A 349 -8.14 -1.10 -26.94
CA GLN A 349 -7.95 -1.32 -25.52
C GLN A 349 -6.84 -2.35 -25.30
N GLY A 350 -5.74 -1.93 -24.70
CA GLY A 350 -4.69 -2.81 -24.20
C GLY A 350 -5.00 -3.35 -22.79
N MET A 351 -3.98 -3.44 -21.95
CA MET A 351 -4.15 -3.88 -20.56
C MET A 351 -4.89 -2.82 -19.73
N TYR A 352 -5.84 -3.25 -18.91
CA TYR A 352 -6.52 -2.39 -17.94
C TYR A 352 -5.70 -2.18 -16.68
N PHE A 353 -4.99 -3.22 -16.24
CA PHE A 353 -4.09 -3.23 -15.10
C PHE A 353 -2.83 -4.02 -15.43
N PRO A 354 -1.66 -3.66 -14.86
CA PRO A 354 -0.46 -4.47 -15.00
C PRO A 354 -0.63 -5.81 -14.27
N ILE A 355 -0.15 -6.88 -14.87
CA ILE A 355 -0.21 -8.25 -14.31
C ILE A 355 1.16 -8.90 -14.16
N GLU A 356 2.22 -8.12 -14.30
CA GLU A 356 3.62 -8.50 -14.08
C GLU A 356 4.38 -7.35 -13.43
N PRO A 357 5.42 -7.63 -12.63
CA PRO A 357 6.34 -6.61 -12.15
C PRO A 357 7.00 -5.82 -13.29
N GLY A 358 7.06 -4.50 -13.16
CA GLY A 358 7.69 -3.64 -14.15
C GLY A 358 9.22 -3.70 -14.10
N GLU A 359 9.88 -2.93 -14.98
CA GLU A 359 11.34 -2.93 -15.08
C GLU A 359 12.02 -2.33 -13.83
N TYR A 360 11.38 -1.33 -13.19
CA TYR A 360 11.83 -0.83 -11.90
C TYR A 360 11.82 -1.94 -10.83
N ASP A 361 10.73 -2.71 -10.75
CA ASP A 361 10.59 -3.77 -9.76
C ASP A 361 11.67 -4.83 -9.92
N LYS A 362 11.93 -5.25 -11.16
CA LYS A 362 12.98 -6.22 -11.49
C LYS A 362 14.37 -5.70 -11.10
N TRP A 363 14.63 -4.43 -11.36
CA TRP A 363 15.87 -3.76 -10.97
C TRP A 363 16.01 -3.62 -9.44
N ALA A 364 14.94 -3.27 -8.76
CA ALA A 364 14.93 -3.16 -7.31
C ALA A 364 15.16 -4.52 -6.63
N ILE A 365 14.55 -5.60 -7.16
CA ILE A 365 14.79 -6.96 -6.67
C ILE A 365 16.25 -7.38 -6.95
N GLU A 366 16.82 -7.06 -8.11
CA GLU A 366 18.24 -7.31 -8.37
C GLU A 366 19.13 -6.62 -7.32
N PHE A 367 18.88 -5.34 -7.02
CA PHE A 367 19.62 -4.60 -6.00
C PHE A 367 19.60 -5.26 -4.63
N ALA A 368 18.44 -5.72 -4.16
CA ALA A 368 18.30 -6.25 -2.81
C ALA A 368 18.72 -7.72 -2.68
N TYR A 369 18.42 -8.55 -3.70
CA TYR A 369 18.49 -10.00 -3.59
C TYR A 369 19.65 -10.66 -4.35
N LYS A 370 20.31 -9.95 -5.30
CA LYS A 370 21.46 -10.53 -6.02
C LYS A 370 22.58 -10.89 -5.03
N PRO A 371 22.97 -12.18 -4.96
CA PRO A 371 24.05 -12.62 -4.08
C PRO A 371 25.39 -12.02 -4.47
N ASN A 372 26.27 -11.80 -3.50
CA ASN A 372 27.65 -11.35 -3.70
C ASN A 372 27.78 -10.08 -4.56
N LEU A 373 26.80 -9.19 -4.53
CA LEU A 373 26.83 -7.92 -5.27
C LEU A 373 27.96 -7.05 -4.71
N SER A 374 29.04 -6.88 -5.48
CA SER A 374 30.16 -6.03 -5.09
C SER A 374 29.76 -4.55 -5.05
N ASP A 375 30.51 -3.73 -4.29
CA ASP A 375 30.23 -2.29 -4.21
C ASP A 375 30.30 -1.60 -5.59
N VAL A 376 31.17 -2.07 -6.48
CA VAL A 376 31.30 -1.54 -7.84
C VAL A 376 30.05 -1.89 -8.67
N GLU A 377 29.63 -3.14 -8.66
CA GLU A 377 28.42 -3.57 -9.38
C GLU A 377 27.16 -2.90 -8.79
N ARG A 378 27.11 -2.79 -7.45
CA ARG A 378 26.03 -2.09 -6.76
C ARG A 378 25.91 -0.64 -7.22
N GLU A 379 27.03 0.09 -7.27
CA GLU A 379 27.02 1.48 -7.72
C GLU A 379 26.68 1.59 -9.21
N GLN A 380 27.16 0.69 -10.06
CA GLN A 380 26.77 0.65 -11.48
C GLN A 380 25.27 0.44 -11.65
N LEU A 381 24.68 -0.47 -10.87
CA LEU A 381 23.25 -0.72 -10.86
C LEU A 381 22.47 0.53 -10.42
N LEU A 382 22.89 1.16 -9.32
CA LEU A 382 22.21 2.32 -8.75
C LEU A 382 22.32 3.58 -9.63
N ARG A 383 23.36 3.71 -10.46
CA ARG A 383 23.49 4.83 -11.42
C ARG A 383 22.41 4.85 -12.49
N LEU A 384 21.69 3.75 -12.71
CA LEU A 384 20.54 3.70 -13.63
C LEU A 384 19.35 4.52 -13.12
N SER A 385 19.28 4.83 -11.83
CA SER A 385 18.14 5.51 -11.18
C SER A 385 17.81 6.91 -11.71
N VAL A 386 18.69 7.52 -12.48
CA VAL A 386 18.51 8.86 -13.06
C VAL A 386 17.69 8.86 -14.35
N GLN A 387 17.36 7.68 -14.88
CA GLN A 387 16.67 7.52 -16.16
C GLN A 387 15.49 6.53 -16.05
N ASP A 388 14.50 6.74 -16.90
CA ASP A 388 13.42 5.78 -17.05
C ASP A 388 13.97 4.42 -17.56
N PRO A 389 13.43 3.32 -17.06
CA PRO A 389 12.29 3.17 -16.17
C PRO A 389 12.63 3.12 -14.66
N TYR A 390 13.81 3.57 -14.21
CA TYR A 390 14.38 3.29 -12.88
C TYR A 390 14.21 4.45 -11.88
N VAL A 391 13.48 5.50 -12.25
CA VAL A 391 13.20 6.65 -11.37
C VAL A 391 12.35 6.22 -10.18
N TYR A 392 12.71 6.71 -8.99
CA TYR A 392 12.01 6.41 -7.74
C TYR A 392 11.35 7.64 -7.11
N GLY A 393 10.01 7.62 -7.02
CA GLY A 393 9.19 8.61 -6.34
C GLY A 393 8.51 8.03 -5.09
N PRO A 394 9.03 8.33 -3.87
CA PRO A 394 8.49 7.79 -2.62
C PRO A 394 7.16 8.44 -2.21
N ASP A 395 6.53 7.88 -1.16
CA ASP A 395 5.32 8.40 -0.53
C ASP A 395 5.46 9.87 -0.13
N GLU A 396 6.61 10.26 0.39
CA GLU A 396 6.92 11.61 0.85
C GLU A 396 6.82 12.65 -0.28
N ASP A 397 7.14 12.25 -1.52
CA ASP A 397 7.09 13.11 -2.70
C ASP A 397 5.69 13.14 -3.34
N ALA A 398 4.85 12.12 -3.09
CA ALA A 398 3.51 11.98 -3.69
C ALA A 398 2.36 12.48 -2.81
N MET A 399 2.50 12.40 -1.47
CA MET A 399 1.41 12.61 -0.52
C MET A 399 1.42 13.95 0.21
N GLY A 400 2.45 14.76 0.06
CA GLY A 400 2.58 16.02 0.78
C GLY A 400 1.71 17.16 0.22
N SER A 401 1.78 18.29 0.90
CA SER A 401 1.11 19.52 0.46
C SER A 401 1.73 20.09 -0.83
N PRO A 402 1.01 20.87 -1.62
CA PRO A 402 1.51 21.46 -2.87
C PRO A 402 2.80 22.30 -2.75
N GLY A 403 3.35 22.55 -1.62
CA GLY A 403 4.63 23.26 -1.44
C GLY A 403 5.82 22.34 -1.14
N THR A 404 5.58 21.06 -0.88
CA THR A 404 6.62 20.08 -0.52
C THR A 404 6.82 19.01 -1.61
N ASN A 405 5.82 18.78 -2.44
CA ASN A 405 5.85 17.79 -3.52
C ASN A 405 6.03 18.50 -4.85
N ILE A 406 7.26 18.82 -5.17
CA ILE A 406 7.60 19.64 -6.33
C ILE A 406 7.77 18.83 -7.61
N ASP A 407 8.05 17.51 -7.52
CA ASP A 407 8.21 16.65 -8.68
C ASP A 407 6.83 16.16 -9.18
N PRO A 408 6.39 16.62 -10.36
CA PRO A 408 5.08 16.22 -10.90
C PRO A 408 5.04 14.76 -11.36
N ARG A 409 6.19 14.07 -11.47
CA ARG A 409 6.24 12.65 -11.82
C ARG A 409 5.85 11.75 -10.66
N ALA A 410 6.06 12.21 -9.41
CA ALA A 410 5.70 11.46 -8.22
C ALA A 410 4.25 11.76 -7.81
N LYS A 411 3.28 11.05 -8.41
CA LYS A 411 1.85 11.30 -8.19
C LYS A 411 1.05 9.99 -8.17
N ARG A 412 -0.01 9.97 -7.38
CA ARG A 412 -0.98 8.85 -7.34
C ARG A 412 -2.12 9.11 -8.29
N TYR A 413 -2.63 8.06 -8.89
CA TYR A 413 -3.81 8.06 -9.77
C TYR A 413 -3.64 8.91 -11.02
N ASP A 414 -2.42 8.98 -11.54
CA ASP A 414 -2.08 9.53 -12.84
C ASP A 414 -1.51 8.45 -13.77
N MET A 415 -1.33 8.78 -15.02
CA MET A 415 -0.83 7.86 -16.03
C MET A 415 -0.15 8.66 -17.14
N SER A 416 0.89 8.08 -17.74
CA SER A 416 1.61 8.61 -18.89
C SER A 416 2.65 9.70 -18.58
N ASN A 417 3.72 9.73 -19.38
CA ASN A 417 4.75 10.78 -19.34
C ASN A 417 4.29 12.11 -19.95
N ASP A 418 3.08 12.11 -20.56
CA ASP A 418 2.32 13.30 -20.96
C ASP A 418 0.94 13.26 -20.27
N VAL A 419 0.95 13.61 -18.98
CA VAL A 419 -0.26 13.61 -18.15
C VAL A 419 -1.31 14.59 -18.65
N VAL A 420 -0.92 15.65 -19.38
CA VAL A 420 -1.86 16.66 -19.92
C VAL A 420 -2.71 16.05 -21.02
N THR A 421 -2.06 15.44 -22.02
CA THR A 421 -2.77 14.76 -23.12
C THR A 421 -3.59 13.58 -22.62
N TYR A 422 -3.01 12.73 -21.74
CA TYR A 422 -3.74 11.60 -21.16
C TYR A 422 -4.98 12.06 -20.38
N THR A 423 -4.87 13.13 -19.62
CA THR A 423 -6.01 13.70 -18.86
C THR A 423 -7.10 14.23 -19.80
N ALA A 424 -6.72 14.89 -20.88
CA ALA A 424 -7.69 15.38 -21.88
C ALA A 424 -8.47 14.20 -22.50
N ASP A 425 -7.79 13.14 -22.89
CA ASP A 425 -8.39 11.92 -23.43
C ASP A 425 -9.26 11.22 -22.38
N ARG A 426 -8.80 11.14 -21.15
CA ARG A 426 -9.56 10.56 -20.05
C ARG A 426 -10.85 11.33 -19.74
N PHE A 427 -10.83 12.65 -19.87
CA PHE A 427 -12.04 13.47 -19.69
C PHE A 427 -13.11 13.17 -20.74
N ILE A 428 -12.72 12.89 -22.00
CA ILE A 428 -13.67 12.46 -23.04
C ILE A 428 -14.39 11.18 -22.57
N VAL A 429 -13.63 10.21 -22.07
CA VAL A 429 -14.18 8.93 -21.59
C VAL A 429 -15.10 9.13 -20.38
N LEU A 430 -14.68 9.96 -19.40
CA LEU A 430 -15.44 10.21 -18.18
C LEU A 430 -16.73 10.99 -18.48
N ASP A 431 -16.66 12.03 -19.32
CA ASP A 431 -17.83 12.83 -19.71
C ASP A 431 -18.87 11.99 -20.45
N GLN A 432 -18.42 11.12 -21.36
CA GLN A 432 -19.30 10.16 -22.00
C GLN A 432 -19.98 9.24 -20.97
N LYS A 433 -19.22 8.66 -20.04
CA LYS A 433 -19.80 7.76 -19.02
C LYS A 433 -20.75 8.49 -18.07
N ILE A 434 -20.47 9.72 -17.70
CA ILE A 434 -21.39 10.55 -16.91
C ILE A 434 -22.72 10.73 -17.67
N SER A 435 -22.67 11.01 -18.97
CA SER A 435 -23.90 11.20 -19.76
C SER A 435 -24.73 9.92 -19.93
N GLU A 436 -24.09 8.75 -19.87
CA GLU A 436 -24.74 7.42 -19.99
C GLU A 436 -25.35 6.92 -18.66
N LEU A 437 -25.07 7.57 -17.51
CA LEU A 437 -25.52 7.07 -16.19
C LEU A 437 -27.03 6.82 -16.07
N PRO A 438 -27.93 7.68 -16.59
CA PRO A 438 -29.36 7.42 -16.51
C PRO A 438 -29.77 6.12 -17.17
N ASP A 439 -29.15 5.78 -18.30
CA ASP A 439 -29.43 4.54 -19.05
C ASP A 439 -28.81 3.32 -18.34
N ILE A 440 -27.56 3.45 -17.84
CA ILE A 440 -26.86 2.37 -17.13
C ILE A 440 -27.60 1.95 -15.86
N TYR A 441 -28.21 2.90 -15.15
CA TYR A 441 -28.92 2.66 -13.89
C TYR A 441 -30.44 2.83 -14.05
N SER A 442 -31.01 2.22 -15.09
CA SER A 442 -32.43 2.32 -15.45
C SER A 442 -33.28 1.10 -15.08
N ASP A 443 -32.68 0.04 -14.50
CA ASP A 443 -33.39 -1.20 -14.19
C ASP A 443 -34.52 -0.96 -13.19
N GLU A 444 -35.68 -1.60 -13.44
CA GLU A 444 -36.86 -1.47 -12.58
C GLU A 444 -36.56 -1.98 -11.16
N GLY A 445 -36.84 -1.16 -10.15
CA GLY A 445 -36.61 -1.49 -8.73
C GLY A 445 -35.21 -1.13 -8.23
N GLU A 446 -34.28 -0.69 -9.06
CA GLU A 446 -33.01 -0.15 -8.62
C GLU A 446 -33.19 1.20 -7.90
N THR A 447 -32.37 1.39 -6.87
CA THR A 447 -32.35 2.69 -6.19
C THR A 447 -31.40 3.66 -6.91
N LYS A 448 -31.64 4.95 -6.75
CA LYS A 448 -30.74 5.96 -7.33
C LYS A 448 -29.41 6.09 -6.59
N GLN A 449 -29.20 5.33 -5.52
CA GLN A 449 -27.99 5.38 -4.69
C GLN A 449 -26.73 4.98 -5.48
N ASP A 450 -26.81 3.92 -6.29
CA ASP A 450 -25.65 3.42 -7.03
C ASP A 450 -25.27 4.38 -8.17
N MET A 451 -26.27 4.92 -8.90
CA MET A 451 -26.05 5.98 -9.87
C MET A 451 -25.39 7.20 -9.22
N THR A 452 -25.91 7.65 -8.07
CA THR A 452 -25.37 8.80 -7.34
C THR A 452 -23.92 8.57 -6.90
N SER A 453 -23.64 7.40 -6.34
CA SER A 453 -22.30 7.03 -5.90
C SER A 453 -21.32 6.97 -7.07
N THR A 454 -21.75 6.45 -8.21
CA THR A 454 -20.95 6.36 -9.43
C THR A 454 -20.68 7.74 -10.02
N PHE A 455 -21.69 8.61 -10.09
CA PHE A 455 -21.54 10.00 -10.54
C PHE A 455 -20.42 10.71 -9.74
N TYR A 456 -20.50 10.69 -8.41
CA TYR A 456 -19.47 11.32 -7.57
C TYR A 456 -18.11 10.65 -7.69
N SER A 457 -18.06 9.35 -7.99
CA SER A 457 -16.78 8.66 -8.24
C SER A 457 -16.11 9.17 -9.51
N LEU A 458 -16.86 9.33 -10.61
CA LEU A 458 -16.36 9.85 -11.89
C LEU A 458 -15.93 11.33 -11.76
N VAL A 459 -16.73 12.14 -11.06
CA VAL A 459 -16.38 13.56 -10.79
C VAL A 459 -15.09 13.66 -9.97
N ARG A 460 -14.94 12.84 -8.92
CA ARG A 460 -13.69 12.79 -8.15
C ARG A 460 -12.49 12.34 -8.97
N GLU A 461 -12.71 11.42 -9.91
CA GLU A 461 -11.64 10.98 -10.82
C GLU A 461 -11.17 12.14 -11.70
N LYS A 462 -12.10 12.93 -12.27
CA LYS A 462 -11.74 14.18 -12.99
C LYS A 462 -10.90 15.12 -12.11
N GLY A 463 -11.28 15.28 -10.84
CA GLY A 463 -10.52 16.09 -9.90
C GLY A 463 -9.10 15.57 -9.65
N ARG A 464 -8.90 14.26 -9.55
CA ARG A 464 -7.58 13.65 -9.35
C ARG A 464 -6.65 13.86 -10.55
N PHE A 465 -7.16 13.68 -11.76
CA PHE A 465 -6.39 13.96 -12.97
C PHE A 465 -6.05 15.44 -13.12
N MET A 466 -6.98 16.30 -12.76
CA MET A 466 -6.71 17.75 -12.78
C MET A 466 -5.67 18.16 -11.73
N ASP A 467 -5.65 17.52 -10.56
CA ASP A 467 -4.61 17.71 -9.55
C ASP A 467 -3.23 17.28 -10.11
N ALA A 468 -3.16 16.15 -10.82
CA ALA A 468 -1.92 15.70 -11.48
C ALA A 468 -1.42 16.70 -12.54
N VAL A 469 -2.33 17.21 -13.39
CA VAL A 469 -2.01 18.25 -14.37
C VAL A 469 -1.54 19.55 -13.69
N SER A 470 -2.16 19.94 -12.59
CA SER A 470 -1.81 21.20 -11.88
C SER A 470 -0.37 21.19 -11.37
N ARG A 471 0.17 20.02 -11.05
CA ARG A 471 1.55 19.87 -10.57
C ARG A 471 2.62 20.14 -11.64
N GLN A 472 2.25 20.16 -12.92
CA GLN A 472 3.16 20.60 -13.98
C GLN A 472 3.50 22.10 -13.85
N ILE A 473 2.60 22.91 -13.28
CA ILE A 473 2.77 24.36 -13.18
C ILE A 473 3.67 24.70 -12.00
N GLY A 474 4.85 25.25 -12.29
CA GLY A 474 5.89 25.49 -11.27
C GLY A 474 6.54 24.22 -10.74
N GLY A 475 6.29 23.06 -11.38
CA GLY A 475 6.89 21.79 -11.03
C GLY A 475 8.37 21.74 -11.32
N VAL A 476 9.08 20.89 -10.59
CA VAL A 476 10.52 20.66 -10.74
C VAL A 476 10.78 19.16 -10.69
N TYR A 477 11.40 18.62 -11.72
CA TYR A 477 11.87 17.25 -11.71
C TYR A 477 13.03 17.11 -10.73
N VAL A 478 12.98 16.13 -9.86
CA VAL A 478 13.99 15.89 -8.81
C VAL A 478 14.76 14.61 -9.12
N THR A 479 16.05 14.73 -9.35
CA THR A 479 16.92 13.59 -9.61
C THR A 479 17.85 13.36 -8.42
N LYS A 480 17.84 12.14 -7.87
CA LYS A 480 18.67 11.75 -6.72
C LYS A 480 20.09 11.42 -7.21
N LEU A 481 20.95 12.40 -7.26
CA LEU A 481 22.32 12.29 -7.77
C LEU A 481 23.32 11.86 -6.69
N VAL A 482 24.39 11.22 -7.15
CA VAL A 482 25.64 11.03 -6.41
C VAL A 482 26.81 11.69 -7.16
N ASN A 483 27.90 11.96 -6.46
CA ASN A 483 29.10 12.53 -7.09
C ASN A 483 29.54 11.70 -8.29
N GLY A 484 29.92 12.38 -9.39
CA GLY A 484 30.31 11.74 -10.66
C GLY A 484 29.10 11.41 -11.57
N GLN A 485 27.99 12.07 -11.39
CA GLN A 485 26.83 12.12 -12.30
C GLN A 485 26.59 13.58 -12.73
N ASP A 486 27.67 14.30 -13.04
CA ASP A 486 27.65 15.75 -13.32
C ASP A 486 26.96 16.11 -14.66
N GLU A 487 26.62 15.11 -15.46
CA GLU A 487 25.83 15.24 -16.68
C GLU A 487 24.33 15.46 -16.45
N PHE A 488 23.86 15.31 -15.20
CA PHE A 488 22.46 15.50 -14.80
C PHE A 488 22.34 16.65 -13.80
N ASP A 489 21.22 17.34 -13.85
CA ASP A 489 20.84 18.32 -12.84
C ASP A 489 19.99 17.67 -11.73
N ALA A 490 20.25 18.02 -10.48
CA ALA A 490 19.46 17.53 -9.34
C ALA A 490 18.02 18.09 -9.35
N TYR A 491 17.84 19.28 -9.94
CA TYR A 491 16.57 19.99 -10.03
C TYR A 491 16.43 20.58 -11.43
N ASP A 492 15.48 20.08 -12.22
CA ASP A 492 15.21 20.55 -13.57
C ASP A 492 13.75 21.06 -13.64
N PRO A 493 13.52 22.36 -13.86
CA PRO A 493 12.15 22.89 -13.96
C PRO A 493 11.37 22.25 -15.10
N VAL A 494 10.09 21.96 -14.85
CA VAL A 494 9.19 21.52 -15.92
C VAL A 494 9.25 22.50 -17.09
N PRO A 495 9.42 22.05 -18.34
CA PRO A 495 9.52 22.92 -19.50
C PRO A 495 8.33 23.87 -19.63
N TYR A 496 8.59 25.11 -19.98
CA TYR A 496 7.57 26.18 -20.06
C TYR A 496 6.36 25.76 -20.92
N GLU A 497 6.58 25.10 -22.04
CA GLU A 497 5.48 24.67 -22.92
C GLU A 497 4.57 23.65 -22.24
N LYS A 498 5.13 22.68 -21.48
CA LYS A 498 4.32 21.74 -20.69
C LYS A 498 3.51 22.45 -19.60
N GLN A 499 4.10 23.44 -18.92
CA GLN A 499 3.37 24.25 -17.92
C GLN A 499 2.23 25.04 -18.56
N LYS A 500 2.44 25.57 -19.77
CA LYS A 500 1.45 26.30 -20.53
C LYS A 500 0.30 25.40 -20.98
N GLU A 501 0.61 24.25 -21.53
CA GLU A 501 -0.39 23.22 -21.91
C GLU A 501 -1.25 22.79 -20.71
N ALA A 502 -0.61 22.56 -19.56
CA ALA A 502 -1.31 22.27 -18.31
C ALA A 502 -2.26 23.41 -17.90
N MET A 503 -1.80 24.66 -17.96
CA MET A 503 -2.63 25.83 -17.66
C MET A 503 -3.80 25.97 -18.64
N GLU A 504 -3.58 25.72 -19.92
CA GLU A 504 -4.64 25.76 -20.94
C GLU A 504 -5.71 24.70 -20.68
N LEU A 505 -5.30 23.46 -20.34
CA LEU A 505 -6.24 22.39 -20.00
C LEU A 505 -7.06 22.75 -18.73
N ILE A 506 -6.41 23.26 -17.68
CA ILE A 506 -7.09 23.69 -16.46
C ILE A 506 -8.10 24.79 -16.78
N ASN A 507 -7.69 25.82 -17.50
CA ASN A 507 -8.56 26.92 -17.85
C ASN A 507 -9.78 26.49 -18.68
N THR A 508 -9.61 25.56 -19.62
CA THR A 508 -10.68 25.14 -20.55
C THR A 508 -11.58 24.06 -19.98
N LYS A 509 -11.05 23.13 -19.19
CA LYS A 509 -11.77 21.93 -18.74
C LYS A 509 -12.17 21.95 -17.27
N PHE A 510 -11.65 22.90 -16.47
CA PHE A 510 -11.90 22.95 -15.04
C PHE A 510 -12.44 24.33 -14.58
N LEU A 511 -11.84 25.44 -15.04
CA LEU A 511 -12.20 26.79 -14.60
C LEU A 511 -13.15 27.53 -15.54
N ALA A 512 -13.30 27.09 -16.79
CA ALA A 512 -14.19 27.72 -17.75
C ALA A 512 -15.65 27.68 -17.28
N ASN A 513 -16.41 28.71 -17.65
CA ASN A 513 -17.86 28.68 -17.46
C ASN A 513 -18.44 27.46 -18.19
N GLY A 514 -19.25 26.67 -17.50
CA GLY A 514 -19.85 25.46 -18.04
C GLY A 514 -18.96 24.21 -17.97
N ALA A 515 -17.73 24.28 -17.46
CA ALA A 515 -16.86 23.08 -17.32
C ALA A 515 -17.48 21.99 -16.42
N TRP A 516 -18.38 22.38 -15.53
CA TRP A 516 -19.10 21.51 -14.61
C TRP A 516 -20.61 21.50 -14.84
N ASP A 517 -21.05 21.94 -16.03
CA ASP A 517 -22.46 21.87 -16.38
C ASP A 517 -22.82 20.43 -16.74
N PHE A 518 -23.52 19.77 -15.85
CA PHE A 518 -24.07 18.44 -16.07
C PHE A 518 -25.52 18.54 -16.57
N ASP A 519 -25.95 17.52 -17.34
CA ASP A 519 -27.32 17.43 -17.80
C ASP A 519 -28.29 17.53 -16.60
N PRO A 520 -29.29 18.45 -16.66
CA PRO A 520 -30.30 18.56 -15.64
C PRO A 520 -31.07 17.26 -15.35
N GLU A 521 -31.16 16.36 -16.31
CA GLU A 521 -31.78 15.05 -16.10
C GLU A 521 -30.92 14.19 -15.16
N ILE A 522 -29.59 14.19 -15.32
CA ILE A 522 -28.68 13.50 -14.40
C ILE A 522 -28.87 14.05 -12.98
N LEU A 523 -28.77 15.39 -12.84
CA LEU A 523 -28.84 16.06 -11.53
C LEU A 523 -30.18 15.79 -10.80
N ARG A 524 -31.30 15.72 -11.52
CA ARG A 524 -32.62 15.39 -10.94
C ARG A 524 -32.70 13.95 -10.44
N ASN A 525 -31.89 13.05 -10.96
CA ASN A 525 -31.86 11.65 -10.60
C ASN A 525 -30.83 11.32 -9.51
N LEU A 526 -29.98 12.27 -9.09
CA LEU A 526 -29.05 12.07 -7.99
C LEU A 526 -29.81 12.04 -6.65
N GLN A 527 -29.93 10.86 -6.09
CA GLN A 527 -30.65 10.65 -4.83
C GLN A 527 -29.90 9.64 -3.97
N ARG A 528 -29.78 9.94 -2.68
CA ARG A 528 -29.20 9.03 -1.69
C ARG A 528 -30.27 8.39 -0.84
N GLU A 529 -30.09 7.13 -0.53
CA GLU A 529 -30.95 6.43 0.41
C GLU A 529 -30.69 6.89 1.86
N LYS A 530 -31.77 7.12 2.59
CA LYS A 530 -31.74 7.49 4.00
C LYS A 530 -32.26 6.31 4.84
N ARG A 531 -31.38 5.34 5.12
CA ARG A 531 -31.77 4.11 5.82
C ARG A 531 -31.55 4.13 7.33
N ALA A 532 -30.64 4.98 7.85
CA ALA A 532 -30.31 4.99 9.27
C ALA A 532 -30.01 6.39 9.78
N ALA A 533 -30.23 6.61 11.08
CA ALA A 533 -29.98 7.89 11.74
C ALA A 533 -28.53 8.40 11.63
N GLY A 534 -27.57 7.53 11.41
CA GLY A 534 -26.15 7.88 11.20
C GLY A 534 -25.82 8.46 9.84
N SER A 535 -26.63 8.21 8.81
CA SER A 535 -26.43 8.75 7.46
C SER A 535 -26.69 10.26 7.38
N TYR A 536 -27.49 10.80 8.29
CA TYR A 536 -27.91 12.20 8.33
C TYR A 536 -26.75 13.21 8.40
N ARG A 537 -25.59 12.86 8.97
CA ARG A 537 -24.47 13.79 9.15
C ARG A 537 -23.43 13.74 8.03
N ARG A 538 -23.33 12.63 7.30
CA ARG A 538 -22.49 12.55 6.10
C ARG A 538 -23.16 13.14 4.86
N ASP A 539 -24.49 13.10 4.82
CA ASP A 539 -25.27 13.49 3.66
C ASP A 539 -25.43 15.00 3.48
N SER A 540 -25.24 15.80 4.54
CA SER A 540 -25.40 17.27 4.45
C SER A 540 -24.33 17.98 3.63
N ASN A 541 -23.13 17.39 3.50
CA ASN A 541 -22.02 17.96 2.71
C ASN A 541 -21.89 17.34 1.31
N GLU A 542 -22.76 16.39 0.97
CA GLU A 542 -22.73 15.67 -0.29
C GLU A 542 -24.11 15.72 -1.00
N ASP A 543 -24.95 16.68 -0.62
CA ASP A 543 -26.18 16.98 -1.34
C ASP A 543 -25.81 17.56 -2.72
N PRO A 544 -26.27 16.96 -3.84
CA PRO A 544 -26.01 17.51 -5.17
C PRO A 544 -26.32 19.00 -5.30
N ASN A 545 -27.36 19.46 -4.60
CA ASN A 545 -27.73 20.87 -4.58
C ASN A 545 -26.68 21.74 -3.91
N PHE A 546 -25.95 21.24 -2.91
CA PHE A 546 -24.89 22.01 -2.24
C PHE A 546 -23.66 22.19 -3.14
N MET A 547 -23.28 21.16 -3.92
CA MET A 547 -22.14 21.26 -4.86
C MET A 547 -22.42 22.12 -6.09
N ILE A 548 -23.69 22.31 -6.45
CA ILE A 548 -24.09 23.16 -7.58
C ILE A 548 -24.12 24.65 -7.19
N TRP A 549 -24.30 24.95 -5.91
CA TRP A 549 -24.44 26.33 -5.40
C TRP A 549 -23.22 26.83 -4.62
N SER A 550 -22.23 25.99 -4.32
CA SER A 550 -20.97 26.34 -3.67
C SER A 550 -19.82 26.52 -4.68
#